data_e4f9bc1bdf9cdcba7370b8002847924a
#
_entry.id   e4f9bc1bdf9cdcba7370b8002847924a
#
_cell.length_a   1.000
_cell.length_b   1.000
_cell.length_c   1.000
_cell.angle_alpha   90.00
_cell.angle_beta   90.00
_cell.angle_gamma   90.00
#
_symmetry.space_group_name_H-M   'P 1'
#
loop_
_entity.id
_entity.type
_entity.pdbx_description
1 polymer ?
#
loop_
_entity_poly.entity_id
_entity_poly.type
_entity_poly.pdbx_seq_one_letter_code
_entity_poly.pdbx_strand_id
1 'polypeptide(L)'
;PYTTLFRSSIQPSELAKTAMILMLAKKMEQVDLRINDFRNFIKVAMYAMIPMIFIVVQPDMGMTMVSFFIALGIFFAAGLDMKVIGAGLLSLIVAIALVWNSGIIKDYQKDRLVGFLNPDGDELGINLQLTQSKIGIGSGGFFGTGLDLNGEVGGYSSEFVPERQTDFIFAVIGEHWGTVGGIVLLLLYAIMIYRIIMTAKTSKDIFGSIICVGFASYFIFAILQ
;
A
#
# COMPACT_ATOMS: atom_id res chain seq x y z
N PRO A 1 -2.29 32.30 -9.52
CA PRO A 1 -3.48 31.86 -10.27
C PRO A 1 -3.17 30.95 -11.47
N TYR A 2 -1.92 30.52 -11.71
CA TYR A 2 -1.55 29.77 -12.93
C TYR A 2 -1.17 28.30 -12.70
N THR A 3 -1.42 27.74 -11.51
CA THR A 3 -0.95 26.40 -11.14
C THR A 3 -2.02 25.30 -11.14
N THR A 4 -3.23 25.58 -11.63
CA THR A 4 -4.35 24.62 -11.55
C THR A 4 -4.53 23.72 -12.77
N LEU A 5 -3.75 23.85 -13.85
CA LEU A 5 -3.95 23.11 -15.09
C LEU A 5 -3.10 21.82 -15.24
N PHE A 6 -2.14 21.57 -14.37
CA PHE A 6 -1.29 20.37 -14.43
C PHE A 6 -1.06 19.74 -13.05
N ARG A 7 -2.12 19.44 -12.30
CA ARG A 7 -2.04 18.66 -11.05
C ARG A 7 -2.14 17.15 -11.25
N SER A 8 -2.01 16.64 -12.44
CA SER A 8 -1.74 15.23 -12.68
C SER A 8 -0.23 15.00 -12.73
N SER A 9 0.45 15.17 -11.60
CA SER A 9 1.85 14.75 -11.50
C SER A 9 1.87 13.22 -11.46
N ILE A 10 2.35 12.60 -12.53
CA ILE A 10 2.69 11.17 -12.50
C ILE A 10 3.75 11.01 -11.44
N GLN A 11 3.44 10.32 -10.36
CA GLN A 11 4.38 10.07 -9.29
C GLN A 11 5.36 8.97 -9.73
N PRO A 12 6.67 9.25 -9.80
CA PRO A 12 7.65 8.24 -10.26
C PRO A 12 7.64 6.94 -9.46
N SER A 13 7.28 6.99 -8.18
CA SER A 13 7.17 5.82 -7.31
C SER A 13 6.05 4.86 -7.73
N GLU A 14 4.96 5.34 -8.35
CA GLU A 14 3.92 4.48 -8.90
C GLU A 14 4.45 3.63 -10.06
N LEU A 15 5.20 4.25 -10.97
CA LEU A 15 5.86 3.55 -12.06
C LEU A 15 6.95 2.58 -11.56
N ALA A 16 7.68 2.97 -10.50
CA ALA A 16 8.71 2.15 -9.90
C ALA A 16 8.15 0.85 -9.32
N LYS A 17 6.97 0.86 -8.68
CA LYS A 17 6.30 -0.37 -8.18
C LYS A 17 5.98 -1.34 -9.32
N THR A 18 5.38 -0.83 -10.39
CA THR A 18 5.07 -1.65 -11.58
C THR A 18 6.34 -2.21 -12.21
N ALA A 19 7.36 -1.39 -12.40
CA ALA A 19 8.66 -1.82 -12.93
C ALA A 19 9.31 -2.88 -12.02
N MET A 20 9.21 -2.75 -10.69
CA MET A 20 9.70 -3.72 -9.73
C MET A 20 9.00 -5.07 -9.88
N ILE A 21 7.66 -5.09 -10.03
CA ILE A 21 6.89 -6.33 -10.24
C ILE A 21 7.39 -7.03 -11.51
N LEU A 22 7.48 -6.31 -12.64
CA LEU A 22 7.93 -6.86 -13.92
C LEU A 22 9.36 -7.39 -13.85
N MET A 23 10.26 -6.64 -13.22
CA MET A 23 11.65 -7.02 -13.06
C MET A 23 11.80 -8.27 -12.19
N LEU A 24 11.09 -8.33 -11.05
CA LEU A 24 11.11 -9.50 -10.16
C LEU A 24 10.51 -10.73 -10.86
N ALA A 25 9.40 -10.57 -11.59
CA ALA A 25 8.80 -11.64 -12.35
C ALA A 25 9.79 -12.21 -13.38
N LYS A 26 10.49 -11.34 -14.11
CA LYS A 26 11.52 -11.77 -15.08
C LYS A 26 12.68 -12.47 -14.41
N LYS A 27 13.10 -12.03 -13.20
CA LYS A 27 14.17 -12.68 -12.46
C LYS A 27 13.74 -14.02 -11.88
N MET A 28 12.50 -14.16 -11.43
CA MET A 28 11.95 -15.45 -10.96
C MET A 28 11.88 -16.47 -12.10
N GLU A 29 11.47 -16.05 -13.29
CA GLU A 29 11.51 -16.89 -14.48
C GLU A 29 12.93 -17.35 -14.81
N GLN A 30 13.92 -16.46 -14.76
CA GLN A 30 15.33 -16.79 -15.05
C GLN A 30 15.95 -17.80 -14.10
N VAL A 31 15.50 -17.84 -12.84
CA VAL A 31 15.96 -18.80 -11.83
C VAL A 31 15.06 -20.03 -11.71
N ASP A 32 14.03 -20.14 -12.57
CA ASP A 32 13.09 -21.26 -12.61
C ASP A 32 12.46 -21.55 -11.22
N LEU A 33 12.07 -20.48 -10.51
CA LEU A 33 11.57 -20.49 -9.13
C LEU A 33 12.51 -21.15 -8.09
N ARG A 34 13.77 -21.43 -8.43
CA ARG A 34 14.76 -21.99 -7.48
C ARG A 34 15.28 -20.91 -6.53
N ILE A 35 14.34 -20.27 -5.82
CA ILE A 35 14.63 -19.13 -4.95
C ILE A 35 15.29 -19.54 -3.62
N ASN A 36 15.16 -20.81 -3.21
CA ASN A 36 15.76 -21.31 -1.97
C ASN A 36 17.30 -21.54 -2.09
N ASP A 37 17.85 -21.51 -3.31
CA ASP A 37 19.30 -21.44 -3.51
C ASP A 37 19.82 -20.08 -3.05
N PHE A 38 20.75 -20.05 -2.13
CA PHE A 38 21.29 -18.83 -1.54
C PHE A 38 21.78 -17.79 -2.58
N ARG A 39 22.43 -18.26 -3.64
CA ARG A 39 22.87 -17.37 -4.73
C ARG A 39 21.74 -16.76 -5.51
N ASN A 40 20.69 -17.53 -5.79
CA ASN A 40 19.51 -17.06 -6.50
C ASN A 40 18.71 -16.08 -5.63
N PHE A 41 18.53 -16.42 -4.34
CA PHE A 41 17.88 -15.54 -3.36
C PHE A 41 18.56 -14.17 -3.29
N ILE A 42 19.88 -14.12 -3.07
CA ILE A 42 20.61 -12.84 -2.99
C ILE A 42 20.45 -12.06 -4.31
N LYS A 43 20.57 -12.76 -5.45
CA LYS A 43 20.44 -12.11 -6.75
C LYS A 43 19.10 -11.43 -6.93
N VAL A 44 18.00 -12.13 -6.64
CA VAL A 44 16.64 -11.59 -6.78
C VAL A 44 16.37 -10.53 -5.72
N ALA A 45 16.81 -10.74 -4.47
CA ALA A 45 16.70 -9.79 -3.39
C ALA A 45 17.41 -8.46 -3.70
N MET A 46 18.61 -8.49 -4.30
CA MET A 46 19.28 -7.25 -4.74
C MET A 46 18.44 -6.46 -5.75
N TYR A 47 17.79 -7.14 -6.71
CA TYR A 47 16.91 -6.46 -7.66
C TYR A 47 15.68 -5.86 -6.99
N ALA A 48 15.14 -6.47 -5.94
CA ALA A 48 14.05 -5.89 -5.15
C ALA A 48 14.54 -4.67 -4.34
N MET A 49 15.75 -4.74 -3.81
CA MET A 49 16.33 -3.67 -2.98
C MET A 49 16.62 -2.38 -3.76
N ILE A 50 17.00 -2.45 -5.04
CA ILE A 50 17.34 -1.27 -5.83
C ILE A 50 16.20 -0.23 -5.83
N PRO A 51 14.97 -0.53 -6.32
CA PRO A 51 13.89 0.45 -6.31
C PRO A 51 13.48 0.83 -4.88
N MET A 52 13.53 -0.10 -3.92
CA MET A 52 13.18 0.17 -2.54
C MET A 52 14.11 1.22 -1.90
N ILE A 53 15.42 1.14 -2.13
CA ILE A 53 16.38 2.13 -1.63
C ILE A 53 16.04 3.53 -2.14
N PHE A 54 15.73 3.67 -3.43
CA PHE A 54 15.33 4.96 -3.99
C PHE A 54 14.04 5.51 -3.37
N ILE A 55 13.06 4.64 -3.08
CA ILE A 55 11.81 5.04 -2.43
C ILE A 55 12.06 5.46 -0.97
N VAL A 56 12.89 4.72 -0.24
CA VAL A 56 13.28 5.06 1.15
C VAL A 56 13.98 6.42 1.22
N VAL A 57 14.83 6.75 0.25
CA VAL A 57 15.51 8.05 0.18
C VAL A 57 14.53 9.20 -0.04
N GLN A 58 13.36 8.96 -0.63
CA GLN A 58 12.29 9.95 -0.80
C GLN A 58 11.47 10.23 0.47
N PRO A 59 11.83 9.77 1.63
CA PRO A 59 11.15 9.50 2.90
C PRO A 59 9.64 9.25 2.80
N ASP A 60 9.23 8.43 1.82
CA ASP A 60 7.85 7.99 1.66
C ASP A 60 7.67 6.61 2.29
N MET A 61 7.20 6.60 3.55
CA MET A 61 7.01 5.36 4.31
C MET A 61 5.90 4.48 3.73
N GLY A 62 4.80 5.08 3.25
CA GLY A 62 3.68 4.35 2.66
C GLY A 62 4.13 3.55 1.43
N MET A 63 4.79 4.21 0.49
CA MET A 63 5.31 3.58 -0.71
C MET A 63 6.40 2.53 -0.43
N THR A 64 7.22 2.76 0.60
CA THR A 64 8.22 1.77 1.05
C THR A 64 7.55 0.49 1.53
N MET A 65 6.52 0.60 2.37
CA MET A 65 5.76 -0.55 2.87
C MET A 65 5.07 -1.31 1.75
N VAL A 66 4.40 -0.61 0.83
CA VAL A 66 3.78 -1.23 -0.35
C VAL A 66 4.81 -2.05 -1.13
N SER A 67 5.98 -1.46 -1.44
CA SER A 67 7.04 -2.12 -2.20
C SER A 67 7.60 -3.35 -1.48
N PHE A 68 7.73 -3.27 -0.16
CA PHE A 68 8.15 -4.39 0.67
C PHE A 68 7.14 -5.55 0.62
N PHE A 69 5.85 -5.25 0.75
CA PHE A 69 4.81 -6.29 0.70
C PHE A 69 4.65 -6.89 -0.70
N ILE A 70 4.87 -6.13 -1.76
CA ILE A 70 4.94 -6.66 -3.14
C ILE A 70 6.08 -7.70 -3.23
N ALA A 71 7.30 -7.33 -2.80
CA ALA A 71 8.45 -8.23 -2.83
C ALA A 71 8.20 -9.48 -1.98
N LEU A 72 7.68 -9.31 -0.76
CA LEU A 72 7.35 -10.41 0.16
C LEU A 72 6.33 -11.37 -0.45
N GLY A 73 5.26 -10.85 -1.05
CA GLY A 73 4.25 -11.66 -1.72
C GLY A 73 4.80 -12.45 -2.90
N ILE A 74 5.68 -11.84 -3.70
CA ILE A 74 6.37 -12.52 -4.80
C ILE A 74 7.29 -13.62 -4.28
N PHE A 75 8.09 -13.36 -3.25
CA PHE A 75 8.96 -14.38 -2.64
C PHE A 75 8.17 -15.54 -2.02
N PHE A 76 7.07 -15.22 -1.34
CA PHE A 76 6.18 -16.24 -0.78
C PHE A 76 5.58 -17.13 -1.87
N ALA A 77 5.05 -16.54 -2.93
CA ALA A 77 4.45 -17.30 -4.04
C ALA A 77 5.48 -18.08 -4.87
N ALA A 78 6.73 -17.60 -4.92
CA ALA A 78 7.83 -18.32 -5.53
C ALA A 78 8.30 -19.53 -4.71
N GLY A 79 7.75 -19.78 -3.51
CA GLY A 79 8.06 -20.90 -2.65
C GLY A 79 9.31 -20.71 -1.80
N LEU A 80 9.64 -19.47 -1.43
CA LEU A 80 10.70 -19.19 -0.47
C LEU A 80 10.38 -19.84 0.88
N ASP A 81 11.36 -20.49 1.50
CA ASP A 81 11.21 -21.14 2.80
C ASP A 81 10.67 -20.17 3.85
N MET A 82 9.61 -20.58 4.56
CA MET A 82 8.99 -19.77 5.62
C MET A 82 9.98 -19.39 6.74
N LYS A 83 11.01 -20.21 6.95
CA LYS A 83 12.08 -19.89 7.89
C LYS A 83 12.91 -18.68 7.43
N VAL A 84 13.17 -18.56 6.14
CA VAL A 84 13.91 -17.44 5.56
C VAL A 84 13.04 -16.16 5.60
N ILE A 85 11.76 -16.30 5.28
CA ILE A 85 10.78 -15.19 5.42
C ILE A 85 10.72 -14.72 6.88
N GLY A 86 10.56 -15.65 7.83
CA GLY A 86 10.51 -15.33 9.26
C GLY A 86 11.80 -14.68 9.76
N ALA A 87 12.97 -15.20 9.36
CA ALA A 87 14.27 -14.61 9.69
C ALA A 87 14.42 -13.20 9.08
N GLY A 88 13.96 -13.01 7.84
CA GLY A 88 13.96 -11.70 7.18
C GLY A 88 13.07 -10.68 7.90
N LEU A 89 11.85 -11.06 8.29
CA LEU A 89 10.95 -10.20 9.07
C LEU A 89 11.54 -9.88 10.45
N LEU A 90 12.09 -10.87 11.14
CA LEU A 90 12.74 -10.65 12.43
C LEU A 90 13.94 -9.70 12.31
N SER A 91 14.78 -9.89 11.29
CA SER A 91 15.92 -9.00 11.05
C SER A 91 15.48 -7.57 10.73
N LEU A 92 14.37 -7.39 10.02
CA LEU A 92 13.77 -6.08 9.76
C LEU A 92 13.30 -5.41 11.06
N ILE A 93 12.61 -6.15 11.93
CA ILE A 93 12.16 -5.63 13.24
C ILE A 93 13.35 -5.21 14.08
N VAL A 94 14.40 -6.05 14.14
CA VAL A 94 15.64 -5.73 14.87
C VAL A 94 16.33 -4.49 14.27
N ALA A 95 16.41 -4.41 12.93
CA ALA A 95 16.97 -3.25 12.26
C ALA A 95 16.19 -1.96 12.57
N ILE A 96 14.86 -2.01 12.54
CA ILE A 96 14.00 -0.87 12.92
C ILE A 96 14.27 -0.48 14.38
N ALA A 97 14.33 -1.44 15.30
CA ALA A 97 14.61 -1.17 16.72
C ALA A 97 15.99 -0.54 16.94
N LEU A 98 17.01 -0.98 16.22
CA LEU A 98 18.35 -0.40 16.26
C LEU A 98 18.38 1.03 15.71
N VAL A 99 17.73 1.25 14.57
CA VAL A 99 17.67 2.58 13.93
C VAL A 99 16.83 3.55 14.77
N TRP A 100 15.79 3.06 15.45
CA TRP A 100 14.98 3.87 16.38
C TRP A 100 15.83 4.49 17.50
N ASN A 101 16.76 3.72 18.05
CA ASN A 101 17.62 4.16 19.14
C ASN A 101 18.88 4.91 18.68
N SER A 102 19.19 4.89 17.39
CA SER A 102 20.44 5.47 16.84
C SER A 102 20.40 6.99 16.65
N GLY A 103 19.22 7.62 16.79
CA GLY A 103 19.05 9.05 16.49
C GLY A 103 19.02 9.41 14.99
N ILE A 104 19.07 8.41 14.09
CA ILE A 104 19.00 8.62 12.65
C ILE A 104 17.59 9.03 12.22
N ILE A 105 16.55 8.51 12.90
CA ILE A 105 15.15 8.85 12.64
C ILE A 105 14.87 10.23 13.22
N LYS A 106 14.39 11.14 12.39
CA LYS A 106 13.97 12.48 12.79
C LYS A 106 12.69 12.41 13.64
N ASP A 107 12.53 13.36 14.56
CA ASP A 107 11.41 13.35 15.51
C ASP A 107 10.05 13.32 14.80
N TYR A 108 9.84 14.07 13.72
CA TYR A 108 8.59 14.02 12.95
C TYR A 108 8.25 12.63 12.37
N GLN A 109 9.25 11.78 12.10
CA GLN A 109 9.04 10.41 11.62
C GLN A 109 8.67 9.47 12.76
N LYS A 110 9.24 9.71 13.95
CA LYS A 110 8.86 9.00 15.18
C LYS A 110 7.43 9.34 15.56
N ASP A 111 7.07 10.62 15.51
CA ASP A 111 5.72 11.10 15.83
C ASP A 111 4.66 10.47 14.94
N ARG A 112 4.93 10.31 13.64
CA ARG A 112 4.03 9.59 12.72
C ARG A 112 3.82 8.12 13.10
N LEU A 113 4.90 7.43 13.50
CA LEU A 113 4.80 6.03 13.94
C LEU A 113 4.07 5.90 15.28
N VAL A 114 4.35 6.81 16.22
CA VAL A 114 3.64 6.85 17.50
C VAL A 114 2.16 7.19 17.29
N GLY A 115 1.86 8.15 16.43
CA GLY A 115 0.48 8.52 16.07
C GLY A 115 -0.28 7.36 15.43
N PHE A 116 0.37 6.55 14.59
CA PHE A 116 -0.22 5.34 14.03
C PHE A 116 -0.54 4.27 15.10
N LEU A 117 0.35 4.12 16.10
CA LEU A 117 0.18 3.14 17.19
C LEU A 117 -0.79 3.63 18.27
N ASN A 118 -0.93 4.94 18.44
CA ASN A 118 -1.82 5.56 19.41
C ASN A 118 -2.65 6.68 18.76
N PRO A 119 -3.66 6.32 17.95
CA PRO A 119 -4.46 7.28 17.19
C PRO A 119 -5.22 8.29 18.06
N ASP A 120 -5.56 7.91 19.28
CA ASP A 120 -6.36 8.71 20.21
C ASP A 120 -5.48 9.69 21.05
N GLY A 121 -4.16 9.61 20.92
CA GLY A 121 -3.22 10.42 21.71
C GLY A 121 -3.07 11.87 21.25
N ASP A 122 -3.34 12.18 19.98
CA ASP A 122 -3.23 13.52 19.39
C ASP A 122 -4.25 13.72 18.27
N GLU A 123 -5.53 13.86 18.63
CA GLU A 123 -6.64 14.01 17.70
C GLU A 123 -6.60 15.32 16.90
N LEU A 124 -5.98 16.36 17.44
CA LEU A 124 -5.94 17.71 16.84
C LEU A 124 -4.61 17.99 16.11
N GLY A 125 -3.62 17.12 16.24
CA GLY A 125 -2.30 17.25 15.63
C GLY A 125 -2.11 16.33 14.42
N ILE A 126 -1.20 15.37 14.56
CA ILE A 126 -0.78 14.47 13.47
C ILE A 126 -1.92 13.60 12.95
N ASN A 127 -2.85 13.22 13.83
CA ASN A 127 -3.98 12.33 13.51
C ASN A 127 -5.26 13.09 13.11
N LEU A 128 -5.20 14.43 12.95
CA LEU A 128 -6.38 15.24 12.60
C LEU A 128 -7.08 14.71 11.34
N GLN A 129 -6.34 14.42 10.29
CA GLN A 129 -6.91 13.92 9.02
C GLN A 129 -7.59 12.56 9.20
N LEU A 130 -6.98 11.66 9.98
CA LEU A 130 -7.54 10.36 10.28
C LEU A 130 -8.84 10.48 11.09
N THR A 131 -8.84 11.35 12.11
CA THR A 131 -10.02 11.62 12.93
C THR A 131 -11.15 12.22 12.10
N GLN A 132 -10.84 13.20 11.26
CA GLN A 132 -11.82 13.79 10.34
C GLN A 132 -12.38 12.77 9.33
N SER A 133 -11.54 11.88 8.80
CA SER A 133 -11.97 10.78 7.94
C SER A 133 -12.92 9.82 8.65
N LYS A 134 -12.63 9.46 9.90
CA LYS A 134 -13.52 8.60 10.72
C LYS A 134 -14.88 9.28 10.96
N ILE A 135 -14.89 10.59 11.24
CA ILE A 135 -16.12 11.34 11.42
C ILE A 135 -16.91 11.38 10.11
N GLY A 136 -16.24 11.62 8.97
CA GLY A 136 -16.86 11.60 7.64
C GLY A 136 -17.54 10.25 7.36
N ILE A 137 -16.83 9.13 7.56
CA ILE A 137 -17.42 7.80 7.40
C ILE A 137 -18.60 7.59 8.35
N GLY A 138 -18.47 8.02 9.61
CA GLY A 138 -19.51 7.87 10.62
C GLY A 138 -20.77 8.70 10.32
N SER A 139 -20.62 9.88 9.71
CA SER A 139 -21.74 10.75 9.33
C SER A 139 -22.64 10.12 8.25
N GLY A 140 -22.10 9.24 7.41
CA GLY A 140 -22.85 8.56 6.37
C GLY A 140 -23.83 7.49 6.89
N GLY A 141 -23.64 6.96 8.09
CA GLY A 141 -24.53 5.92 8.65
C GLY A 141 -24.62 4.67 7.75
N PHE A 142 -25.81 4.06 7.65
CA PHE A 142 -26.00 2.84 6.86
C PHE A 142 -26.10 3.09 5.35
N PHE A 143 -26.85 4.10 4.92
CA PHE A 143 -27.18 4.33 3.51
C PHE A 143 -26.49 5.55 2.90
N GLY A 144 -25.74 6.30 3.69
CA GLY A 144 -25.07 7.50 3.26
C GLY A 144 -25.98 8.75 3.26
N THR A 145 -25.33 9.90 3.13
CA THR A 145 -26.03 11.21 3.00
C THR A 145 -26.55 11.46 1.59
N GLY A 146 -26.15 10.62 0.61
CA GLY A 146 -26.43 10.82 -0.81
C GLY A 146 -25.52 11.87 -1.45
N LEU A 147 -25.66 12.02 -2.76
CA LEU A 147 -25.04 13.10 -3.52
C LEU A 147 -26.05 14.25 -3.63
N ASP A 148 -25.57 15.50 -3.53
CA ASP A 148 -26.41 16.64 -3.79
C ASP A 148 -27.02 16.59 -5.19
N LEU A 149 -28.23 17.12 -5.35
CA LEU A 149 -28.99 17.15 -6.61
C LEU A 149 -28.21 17.80 -7.77
N ASN A 150 -27.21 18.62 -7.46
CA ASN A 150 -26.32 19.26 -8.44
C ASN A 150 -25.11 18.39 -8.78
N GLY A 151 -24.98 17.17 -8.20
CA GLY A 151 -23.84 16.29 -8.40
C GLY A 151 -22.54 16.75 -7.72
N GLU A 152 -22.63 17.76 -6.87
CA GLU A 152 -21.48 18.20 -6.09
C GLU A 152 -21.28 17.27 -4.88
N VAL A 153 -20.03 16.91 -4.63
CA VAL A 153 -19.64 16.13 -3.46
C VAL A 153 -19.55 17.10 -2.29
N GLY A 154 -20.70 17.43 -1.70
CA GLY A 154 -20.82 18.21 -0.46
C GLY A 154 -20.66 17.31 0.78
N GLY A 155 -20.73 17.89 1.96
CA GLY A 155 -20.73 17.18 3.25
C GLY A 155 -19.45 17.35 4.05
N TYR A 156 -19.37 16.65 5.18
CA TYR A 156 -18.27 16.80 6.16
C TYR A 156 -16.89 16.55 5.54
N SER A 157 -16.72 15.44 4.80
CA SER A 157 -15.45 15.10 4.16
C SER A 157 -15.01 16.17 3.15
N SER A 158 -15.97 16.85 2.51
CA SER A 158 -15.67 17.90 1.54
C SER A 158 -15.11 19.16 2.17
N GLU A 159 -15.50 19.46 3.38
CA GLU A 159 -15.14 20.69 4.09
C GLU A 159 -13.91 20.50 5.00
N PHE A 160 -13.81 19.34 5.66
CA PHE A 160 -12.83 19.13 6.73
C PHE A 160 -11.72 18.13 6.41
N VAL A 161 -11.86 17.27 5.39
CA VAL A 161 -10.82 16.29 5.05
C VAL A 161 -9.91 16.80 3.93
N PRO A 162 -8.67 17.22 4.22
CA PRO A 162 -7.67 17.52 3.19
C PRO A 162 -7.36 16.26 2.38
N GLU A 163 -6.97 16.45 1.10
CA GLU A 163 -6.59 15.35 0.18
C GLU A 163 -7.63 14.22 0.07
N ARG A 164 -8.93 14.57 0.25
CA ARG A 164 -10.05 13.63 0.18
C ARG A 164 -10.17 12.88 -1.15
N GLN A 165 -9.66 13.48 -2.23
CA GLN A 165 -9.75 12.92 -3.58
C GLN A 165 -8.64 11.90 -3.87
N THR A 166 -7.62 11.84 -3.03
CA THR A 166 -6.45 10.97 -3.18
C THR A 166 -6.35 9.99 -2.04
N ASP A 167 -5.93 10.45 -0.87
CA ASP A 167 -5.55 9.59 0.24
C ASP A 167 -6.76 9.11 1.08
N PHE A 168 -7.84 9.90 1.10
CA PHE A 168 -9.02 9.64 1.93
C PHE A 168 -10.31 9.44 1.12
N ILE A 169 -10.20 8.92 -0.11
CA ILE A 169 -11.38 8.70 -0.97
C ILE A 169 -12.41 7.76 -0.32
N PHE A 170 -11.98 6.82 0.52
CA PHE A 170 -12.87 5.91 1.23
C PHE A 170 -13.75 6.65 2.24
N ALA A 171 -13.27 7.75 2.84
CA ALA A 171 -14.09 8.58 3.72
C ALA A 171 -15.24 9.23 2.95
N VAL A 172 -14.99 9.71 1.75
CA VAL A 172 -16.03 10.29 0.87
C VAL A 172 -17.08 9.23 0.49
N ILE A 173 -16.63 8.03 0.13
CA ILE A 173 -17.52 6.91 -0.22
C ILE A 173 -18.37 6.52 0.99
N GLY A 174 -17.75 6.40 2.18
CA GLY A 174 -18.44 6.07 3.42
C GLY A 174 -19.47 7.13 3.82
N GLU A 175 -19.19 8.40 3.61
CA GLU A 175 -20.14 9.50 3.88
C GLU A 175 -21.33 9.47 2.92
N HIS A 176 -21.08 9.40 1.61
CA HIS A 176 -22.14 9.54 0.62
C HIS A 176 -22.97 8.28 0.38
N TRP A 177 -22.34 7.11 0.47
CA TRP A 177 -22.97 5.82 0.19
C TRP A 177 -23.13 4.96 1.44
N GLY A 178 -22.65 5.45 2.58
CA GLY A 178 -22.76 4.79 3.87
C GLY A 178 -22.00 3.49 3.98
N THR A 179 -22.28 2.75 5.05
CA THR A 179 -21.71 1.44 5.30
C THR A 179 -21.97 0.45 4.16
N VAL A 180 -23.16 0.51 3.54
CA VAL A 180 -23.51 -0.37 2.41
C VAL A 180 -22.60 -0.11 1.22
N GLY A 181 -22.35 1.15 0.85
CA GLY A 181 -21.44 1.51 -0.23
C GLY A 181 -19.99 1.05 0.03
N GLY A 182 -19.52 1.24 1.27
CA GLY A 182 -18.21 0.77 1.69
C GLY A 182 -18.06 -0.76 1.57
N ILE A 183 -19.06 -1.52 2.03
CA ILE A 183 -19.07 -2.99 1.90
C ILE A 183 -19.08 -3.43 0.43
N VAL A 184 -19.92 -2.82 -0.41
CA VAL A 184 -19.98 -3.13 -1.85
C VAL A 184 -18.62 -2.89 -2.50
N LEU A 185 -17.96 -1.76 -2.20
CA LEU A 185 -16.63 -1.48 -2.72
C LEU A 185 -15.61 -2.53 -2.29
N LEU A 186 -15.57 -2.89 -1.00
CA LEU A 186 -14.66 -3.92 -0.50
C LEU A 186 -14.92 -5.30 -1.14
N LEU A 187 -16.18 -5.67 -1.38
CA LEU A 187 -16.53 -6.89 -2.09
C LEU A 187 -16.05 -6.86 -3.54
N LEU A 188 -16.15 -5.73 -4.25
CA LEU A 188 -15.64 -5.61 -5.61
C LEU A 188 -14.11 -5.77 -5.63
N TYR A 189 -13.38 -5.18 -4.69
CA TYR A 189 -11.94 -5.39 -4.55
C TYR A 189 -11.61 -6.85 -4.23
N ALA A 190 -12.36 -7.50 -3.33
CA ALA A 190 -12.16 -8.91 -3.01
C ALA A 190 -12.34 -9.82 -4.24
N ILE A 191 -13.39 -9.56 -5.04
CA ILE A 191 -13.63 -10.28 -6.31
C ILE A 191 -12.49 -10.04 -7.29
N MET A 192 -12.02 -8.81 -7.43
CA MET A 192 -10.89 -8.46 -8.32
C MET A 192 -9.63 -9.23 -7.90
N ILE A 193 -9.26 -9.16 -6.62
CA ILE A 193 -8.08 -9.87 -6.08
C ILE A 193 -8.22 -11.37 -6.28
N TYR A 194 -9.38 -11.94 -5.98
CA TYR A 194 -9.66 -13.36 -6.22
C TYR A 194 -9.43 -13.75 -7.68
N ARG A 195 -9.92 -12.95 -8.62
CA ARG A 195 -9.73 -13.20 -10.06
C ARG A 195 -8.27 -13.12 -10.47
N ILE A 196 -7.51 -12.15 -9.94
CA ILE A 196 -6.06 -12.03 -10.18
C ILE A 196 -5.33 -13.28 -9.67
N ILE A 197 -5.64 -13.75 -8.45
CA ILE A 197 -5.04 -14.95 -7.85
C ILE A 197 -5.40 -16.20 -8.68
N MET A 198 -6.65 -16.32 -9.13
CA MET A 198 -7.06 -17.43 -10.01
C MET A 198 -6.32 -17.40 -11.34
N THR A 199 -6.12 -16.21 -11.93
CA THR A 199 -5.32 -16.05 -13.14
C THR A 199 -3.85 -16.45 -12.89
N ALA A 200 -3.28 -16.08 -11.74
CA ALA A 200 -1.94 -16.51 -11.36
C ALA A 200 -1.81 -18.04 -11.32
N LYS A 201 -2.81 -18.73 -10.74
CA LYS A 201 -2.82 -20.21 -10.65
C LYS A 201 -3.00 -20.91 -11.99
N THR A 202 -3.71 -20.30 -12.93
CA THR A 202 -4.00 -20.88 -14.26
C THR A 202 -3.01 -20.43 -15.33
N SER A 203 -2.10 -19.54 -15.01
CA SER A 203 -1.05 -19.06 -15.91
C SER A 203 -0.15 -20.21 -16.35
N LYS A 204 0.16 -20.25 -17.64
CA LYS A 204 1.03 -21.28 -18.25
C LYS A 204 2.52 -21.00 -18.06
N ASP A 205 2.87 -19.76 -17.83
CA ASP A 205 4.24 -19.27 -17.68
C ASP A 205 4.50 -18.69 -16.29
N ILE A 206 5.71 -18.85 -15.82
CA ILE A 206 6.16 -18.35 -14.50
C ILE A 206 6.07 -16.83 -14.47
N PHE A 207 6.47 -16.16 -15.56
CA PHE A 207 6.48 -14.72 -15.64
C PHE A 207 5.09 -14.12 -15.41
N GLY A 208 4.06 -14.59 -16.14
CA GLY A 208 2.68 -14.13 -15.98
C GLY A 208 2.10 -14.44 -14.61
N SER A 209 2.40 -15.64 -14.05
CA SER A 209 1.98 -16.02 -12.71
C SER A 209 2.52 -15.05 -11.65
N ILE A 210 3.81 -14.75 -11.68
CA ILE A 210 4.46 -13.85 -10.70
C ILE A 210 4.00 -12.40 -10.86
N ILE A 211 3.72 -11.94 -12.08
CA ILE A 211 3.11 -10.61 -12.29
C ILE A 211 1.75 -10.53 -11.59
N CYS A 212 0.90 -11.52 -11.78
CA CYS A 212 -0.42 -11.55 -11.13
C CYS A 212 -0.28 -11.55 -9.59
N VAL A 213 0.64 -12.32 -9.04
CA VAL A 213 0.93 -12.33 -7.60
C VAL A 213 1.42 -10.97 -7.13
N GLY A 214 2.33 -10.33 -7.87
CA GLY A 214 2.84 -9.00 -7.53
C GLY A 214 1.72 -7.96 -7.45
N PHE A 215 0.82 -7.93 -8.45
CA PHE A 215 -0.33 -7.03 -8.42
C PHE A 215 -1.36 -7.41 -7.35
N ALA A 216 -1.61 -8.69 -7.09
CA ALA A 216 -2.46 -9.10 -5.98
C ALA A 216 -1.93 -8.60 -4.65
N SER A 217 -0.63 -8.77 -4.39
CA SER A 217 0.03 -8.28 -3.17
C SER A 217 -0.04 -6.76 -3.05
N TYR A 218 0.15 -6.04 -4.17
CA TYR A 218 -0.02 -4.59 -4.24
C TYR A 218 -1.43 -4.17 -3.81
N PHE A 219 -2.47 -4.74 -4.42
CA PHE A 219 -3.85 -4.37 -4.11
C PHE A 219 -4.28 -4.76 -2.69
N ILE A 220 -3.86 -5.95 -2.20
CA ILE A 220 -4.14 -6.36 -0.82
C ILE A 220 -3.59 -5.33 0.17
N PHE A 221 -2.34 -4.93 -0.02
CA PHE A 221 -1.73 -3.97 0.90
C PHE A 221 -2.33 -2.56 0.75
N ALA A 222 -2.59 -2.10 -0.48
CA ALA A 222 -3.20 -0.80 -0.74
C ALA A 222 -4.61 -0.65 -0.14
N ILE A 223 -5.35 -1.74 0.03
CA ILE A 223 -6.67 -1.72 0.68
C ILE A 223 -6.53 -1.69 2.21
N LEU A 224 -5.45 -2.27 2.75
CA LEU A 224 -5.20 -2.32 4.19
C LEU A 224 -4.55 -1.04 4.74
N GLN A 225 -3.93 -0.24 3.88
CA GLN A 225 -3.30 1.04 4.22
C GLN A 225 -4.32 2.16 4.32
#